data_90f48b405d9754fb5035ab5bc452e846
#
_entry.id   90f48b405d9754fb5035ab5bc452e846
#
_cell.length_a   1.000
_cell.length_b   1.000
_cell.length_c   1.000
_cell.angle_alpha   90.00
_cell.angle_beta   90.00
_cell.angle_gamma   90.00
#
_symmetry.space_group_name_H-M   'P 1'
#
loop_
_entity.id
_entity.type
_entity.pdbx_description
1 polymer ?
#
loop_
_entity_poly.entity_id
_entity_poly.type
_entity_poly.pdbx_seq_one_letter_code
_entity_poly.pdbx_strand_id
1 'polypeptide(L)'
;MTVMETLAEAAANRTDICSVTPERHPRPDGQDGYTISEVVDFTGLTAHTLRWYERIGLMPHVDRSHTGQRRYRNADLDWLELVGKLRLTGMPVADMVRYAELVRAGDHTQGERCALLEATRRDVHARIAELQGTLAVLDHKIDHYAGGPVRPDLGAPRMRDR
;
A
#
# COMPACT_ATOMS: atom_id res chain seq x y z
N MET A 1 15.72 -10.41 27.64
CA MET A 1 14.74 -10.38 26.53
C MET A 1 15.53 -10.40 25.25
N THR A 2 15.49 -11.51 24.55
CA THR A 2 16.37 -11.82 23.42
C THR A 2 15.74 -11.35 22.11
N VAL A 3 16.56 -10.90 21.16
CA VAL A 3 16.15 -10.44 19.81
C VAL A 3 15.23 -11.44 19.08
N MET A 4 15.31 -12.72 19.44
CA MET A 4 14.43 -13.77 18.91
C MET A 4 12.98 -13.69 19.39
N GLU A 5 12.70 -13.18 20.61
CA GLU A 5 11.32 -12.98 21.09
C GLU A 5 10.64 -11.84 20.33
N THR A 6 11.37 -10.78 20.02
CA THR A 6 10.85 -9.64 19.25
C THR A 6 10.52 -10.03 17.80
N LEU A 7 11.27 -10.97 17.20
CA LEU A 7 11.00 -11.48 15.85
C LEU A 7 9.81 -12.44 15.82
N ALA A 8 9.57 -13.20 16.90
CA ALA A 8 8.41 -14.08 17.02
C ALA A 8 7.11 -13.27 17.21
N GLU A 9 7.16 -12.18 17.98
CA GLU A 9 6.03 -11.28 18.18
C GLU A 9 5.67 -10.51 16.89
N ALA A 10 6.67 -10.11 16.11
CA ALA A 10 6.47 -9.52 14.78
C ALA A 10 5.92 -10.52 13.74
N ALA A 11 6.16 -11.82 13.92
CA ALA A 11 5.61 -12.87 13.05
C ALA A 11 4.16 -13.21 13.40
N ALA A 12 3.77 -13.15 14.68
CA ALA A 12 2.39 -13.38 15.14
C ALA A 12 1.42 -12.30 14.65
N ASN A 13 1.91 -11.09 14.37
CA ASN A 13 1.09 -9.96 13.88
C ASN A 13 0.87 -9.99 12.36
N ARG A 14 1.35 -11.03 11.64
CA ARG A 14 1.18 -11.19 10.18
C ARG A 14 -0.11 -11.88 9.76
N THR A 15 -0.83 -12.47 10.68
CA THR A 15 -1.99 -13.31 10.34
C THR A 15 -3.29 -12.51 10.22
N ASP A 16 -3.29 -11.22 10.59
CA ASP A 16 -4.52 -10.42 10.73
C ASP A 16 -4.73 -9.36 9.65
N ILE A 17 -3.91 -9.37 8.58
CA ILE A 17 -4.02 -8.35 7.51
C ILE A 17 -5.20 -8.64 6.56
N CYS A 18 -5.74 -9.85 6.58
CA CYS A 18 -6.93 -10.23 5.81
C CYS A 18 -8.22 -10.30 6.65
N SER A 19 -8.14 -10.30 7.98
CA SER A 19 -9.32 -10.14 8.83
C SER A 19 -9.55 -8.66 9.08
N VAL A 20 -10.37 -8.06 8.24
CA VAL A 20 -10.97 -6.76 8.55
C VAL A 20 -11.83 -6.97 9.80
N THR A 21 -11.34 -6.48 10.93
CA THR A 21 -12.10 -6.54 12.17
C THR A 21 -13.35 -5.68 12.01
N PRO A 22 -14.55 -6.18 12.38
CA PRO A 22 -15.82 -5.44 12.28
C PRO A 22 -15.83 -4.08 13.00
N GLU A 23 -14.84 -3.82 13.86
CA GLU A 23 -14.71 -2.59 14.63
C GLU A 23 -14.17 -1.39 13.83
N ARG A 24 -13.77 -1.58 12.57
CA ARG A 24 -13.22 -0.50 11.71
C ARG A 24 -14.25 0.28 10.92
N HIS A 25 -15.46 -0.22 10.81
CA HIS A 25 -16.48 0.46 10.04
C HIS A 25 -17.32 1.39 10.93
N PRO A 26 -17.54 2.64 10.51
CA PRO A 26 -18.36 3.59 11.27
C PRO A 26 -19.83 3.17 11.43
N ARG A 27 -20.33 2.30 10.54
CA ARG A 27 -21.70 1.79 10.53
C ARG A 27 -21.71 0.27 10.36
N PRO A 28 -22.67 -0.43 10.99
CA PRO A 28 -22.84 -1.87 10.78
C PRO A 28 -23.32 -2.18 9.34
N ASP A 29 -23.06 -3.40 8.90
CA ASP A 29 -23.53 -3.88 7.60
C ASP A 29 -25.05 -3.73 7.46
N GLY A 30 -25.49 -3.32 6.28
CA GLY A 30 -26.89 -3.03 6.00
C GLY A 30 -27.34 -1.60 6.34
N GLN A 31 -26.57 -0.85 7.13
CA GLN A 31 -26.76 0.58 7.41
C GLN A 31 -25.58 1.43 6.86
N ASP A 32 -24.75 0.83 6.05
CA ASP A 32 -23.44 1.28 5.62
C ASP A 32 -23.43 2.09 4.30
N GLY A 33 -24.53 2.72 3.96
CA GLY A 33 -24.66 3.55 2.74
C GLY A 33 -23.95 4.91 2.85
N TYR A 34 -22.61 4.93 2.71
CA TYR A 34 -21.81 6.16 2.82
C TYR A 34 -21.90 7.03 1.56
N THR A 35 -21.88 8.34 1.77
CA THR A 35 -21.71 9.32 0.69
C THR A 35 -20.26 9.40 0.25
N ILE A 36 -20.00 9.95 -0.93
CA ILE A 36 -18.62 10.17 -1.40
C ILE A 36 -17.83 11.10 -0.46
N SER A 37 -18.46 12.06 0.18
CA SER A 37 -17.81 12.98 1.12
C SER A 37 -17.34 12.24 2.38
N GLU A 38 -18.17 11.35 2.93
CA GLU A 38 -17.79 10.51 4.07
C GLU A 38 -16.62 9.59 3.72
N VAL A 39 -16.62 9.00 2.52
CA VAL A 39 -15.50 8.15 2.06
C VAL A 39 -14.21 8.96 1.88
N VAL A 40 -14.29 10.19 1.38
CA VAL A 40 -13.15 11.12 1.32
C VAL A 40 -12.56 11.35 2.71
N ASP A 41 -13.42 11.60 3.71
CA ASP A 41 -13.00 11.85 5.08
C ASP A 41 -12.33 10.61 5.72
N PHE A 42 -12.84 9.40 5.45
CA PHE A 42 -12.30 8.15 5.99
C PHE A 42 -10.99 7.71 5.33
N THR A 43 -10.88 7.91 4.01
CA THR A 43 -9.76 7.35 3.22
C THR A 43 -8.66 8.36 2.92
N GLY A 44 -8.94 9.65 3.07
CA GLY A 44 -8.06 10.74 2.63
C GLY A 44 -7.94 10.86 1.10
N LEU A 45 -8.68 10.06 0.34
CA LEU A 45 -8.73 10.15 -1.13
C LEU A 45 -9.63 11.32 -1.55
N THR A 46 -9.33 11.91 -2.71
CA THR A 46 -10.22 12.94 -3.26
C THR A 46 -11.45 12.32 -3.92
N ALA A 47 -12.56 13.05 -3.98
CA ALA A 47 -13.75 12.63 -4.73
C ALA A 47 -13.43 12.42 -6.23
N HIS A 48 -12.47 13.16 -6.78
CA HIS A 48 -11.99 12.95 -8.14
C HIS A 48 -11.30 11.59 -8.29
N THR A 49 -10.43 11.21 -7.35
CA THR A 49 -9.75 9.92 -7.34
C THR A 49 -10.75 8.76 -7.25
N LEU A 50 -11.75 8.85 -6.38
CA LEU A 50 -12.79 7.83 -6.23
C LEU A 50 -13.59 7.63 -7.52
N ARG A 51 -13.98 8.72 -8.19
CA ARG A 51 -14.67 8.67 -9.50
C ARG A 51 -13.75 8.11 -10.59
N TRP A 52 -12.47 8.42 -10.54
CA TRP A 52 -11.49 7.90 -11.50
C TRP A 52 -11.30 6.39 -11.31
N TYR A 53 -11.20 5.89 -10.06
CA TYR A 53 -11.11 4.45 -9.77
C TYR A 53 -12.31 3.68 -10.31
N GLU A 54 -13.52 4.22 -10.15
CA GLU A 54 -14.73 3.63 -10.75
C GLU A 54 -14.63 3.57 -12.28
N ARG A 55 -14.18 4.67 -12.90
CA ARG A 55 -14.08 4.78 -14.36
C ARG A 55 -13.07 3.83 -14.98
N ILE A 56 -11.92 3.61 -14.33
CA ILE A 56 -10.88 2.70 -14.82
C ILE A 56 -11.12 1.24 -14.45
N GLY A 57 -12.21 0.93 -13.76
CA GLY A 57 -12.54 -0.43 -13.34
C GLY A 57 -11.76 -0.93 -12.12
N LEU A 58 -11.05 -0.07 -11.39
CA LEU A 58 -10.36 -0.42 -10.17
C LEU A 58 -11.32 -0.59 -8.99
N MET A 59 -12.40 0.20 -8.95
CA MET A 59 -13.50 0.01 -7.99
C MET A 59 -14.58 -0.91 -8.58
N PRO A 60 -15.21 -1.78 -7.75
CA PRO A 60 -16.44 -2.45 -8.16
C PRO A 60 -17.54 -1.42 -8.43
N HIS A 61 -18.66 -1.89 -8.98
CA HIS A 61 -19.80 -1.01 -9.23
C HIS A 61 -20.32 -0.43 -7.91
N VAL A 62 -20.22 0.91 -7.77
CA VAL A 62 -20.71 1.62 -6.60
C VAL A 62 -22.24 1.82 -6.74
N ASP A 63 -22.99 1.39 -5.74
CA ASP A 63 -24.45 1.57 -5.69
C ASP A 63 -24.82 3.05 -5.77
N ARG A 64 -26.05 3.30 -6.24
CA ARG A 64 -26.62 4.65 -6.30
C ARG A 64 -27.95 4.70 -5.56
N SER A 65 -28.19 5.83 -4.88
CA SER A 65 -29.50 6.12 -4.30
C SER A 65 -30.54 6.34 -5.40
N HIS A 66 -31.81 6.39 -5.02
CA HIS A 66 -32.91 6.76 -5.91
C HIS A 66 -32.74 8.13 -6.58
N THR A 67 -31.92 9.02 -5.98
CA THR A 67 -31.55 10.33 -6.55
C THR A 67 -30.29 10.27 -7.42
N GLY A 68 -29.73 9.09 -7.70
CA GLY A 68 -28.53 8.90 -8.51
C GLY A 68 -27.20 9.18 -7.79
N GLN A 69 -27.22 9.50 -6.51
CA GLN A 69 -25.99 9.73 -5.72
C GLN A 69 -25.31 8.41 -5.39
N ARG A 70 -23.95 8.38 -5.45
CA ARG A 70 -23.15 7.23 -5.04
C ARG A 70 -23.37 6.86 -3.59
N ARG A 71 -23.47 5.56 -3.33
CA ARG A 71 -23.54 4.96 -2.00
C ARG A 71 -22.51 3.86 -1.88
N TYR A 72 -21.56 4.08 -1.01
CA TYR A 72 -20.47 3.14 -0.73
C TYR A 72 -20.84 2.28 0.47
N ARG A 73 -20.41 1.04 0.47
CA ARG A 73 -20.61 0.07 1.54
C ARG A 73 -19.31 -0.19 2.32
N ASN A 74 -19.41 -0.89 3.43
CA ASN A 74 -18.25 -1.36 4.19
C ASN A 74 -17.27 -2.13 3.29
N ALA A 75 -17.76 -3.03 2.45
CA ALA A 75 -16.95 -3.78 1.48
C ALA A 75 -16.18 -2.86 0.50
N ASP A 76 -16.73 -1.70 0.14
CA ASP A 76 -16.03 -0.71 -0.69
C ASP A 76 -14.91 -0.03 0.08
N LEU A 77 -15.10 0.23 1.38
CA LEU A 77 -14.05 0.78 2.25
C LEU A 77 -12.89 -0.20 2.41
N ASP A 78 -13.19 -1.49 2.64
CA ASP A 78 -12.19 -2.55 2.72
C ASP A 78 -11.40 -2.67 1.43
N TRP A 79 -12.09 -2.61 0.30
CA TRP A 79 -11.47 -2.62 -1.02
C TRP A 79 -10.55 -1.42 -1.23
N LEU A 80 -10.98 -0.22 -0.84
CA LEU A 80 -10.16 1.00 -0.93
C LEU A 80 -8.93 0.92 -0.02
N GLU A 81 -9.04 0.31 1.15
CA GLU A 81 -7.89 0.06 2.03
C GLU A 81 -6.87 -0.87 1.36
N LEU A 82 -7.32 -1.97 0.76
CA LEU A 82 -6.47 -2.89 0.00
C LEU A 82 -5.78 -2.17 -1.18
N VAL A 83 -6.54 -1.42 -1.98
CA VAL A 83 -6.01 -0.63 -3.10
C VAL A 83 -4.96 0.37 -2.62
N GLY A 84 -5.19 1.01 -1.47
CA GLY A 84 -4.22 1.89 -0.84
C GLY A 84 -2.91 1.17 -0.50
N LYS A 85 -2.99 -0.03 0.08
CA LYS A 85 -1.83 -0.87 0.39
C LYS A 85 -1.08 -1.30 -0.88
N LEU A 86 -1.80 -1.72 -1.92
CA LEU A 86 -1.19 -2.08 -3.20
C LEU A 86 -0.44 -0.89 -3.84
N ARG A 87 -1.00 0.31 -3.77
CA ARG A 87 -0.31 1.53 -4.22
C ARG A 87 1.00 1.80 -3.46
N LEU A 88 1.00 1.60 -2.15
CA LEU A 88 2.20 1.77 -1.32
C LEU A 88 3.32 0.80 -1.70
N THR A 89 2.99 -0.37 -2.24
CA THR A 89 4.01 -1.31 -2.75
C THR A 89 4.64 -0.86 -4.06
N GLY A 90 4.09 0.16 -4.73
CA GLY A 90 4.50 0.57 -6.07
C GLY A 90 3.87 -0.26 -7.19
N MET A 91 2.86 -1.10 -6.91
CA MET A 91 2.15 -1.87 -7.93
C MET A 91 1.60 -0.93 -9.02
N PRO A 92 1.87 -1.19 -10.30
CA PRO A 92 1.33 -0.39 -11.40
C PRO A 92 -0.21 -0.37 -11.40
N VAL A 93 -0.82 0.75 -11.79
CA VAL A 93 -2.28 0.88 -11.85
C VAL A 93 -2.91 -0.19 -12.75
N ALA A 94 -2.26 -0.53 -13.87
CA ALA A 94 -2.74 -1.58 -14.78
C ALA A 94 -2.84 -2.95 -14.08
N ASP A 95 -1.87 -3.29 -13.23
CA ASP A 95 -1.87 -4.54 -12.48
C ASP A 95 -2.93 -4.53 -11.36
N MET A 96 -3.16 -3.38 -10.73
CA MET A 96 -4.26 -3.23 -9.76
C MET A 96 -5.64 -3.40 -10.44
N VAL A 97 -5.82 -2.83 -11.63
CA VAL A 97 -7.06 -3.00 -12.44
C VAL A 97 -7.21 -4.47 -12.83
N ARG A 98 -6.13 -5.12 -13.29
CA ARG A 98 -6.14 -6.56 -13.60
C ARG A 98 -6.51 -7.41 -12.38
N TYR A 99 -5.96 -7.10 -11.22
CA TYR A 99 -6.33 -7.76 -9.98
C TYR A 99 -7.83 -7.59 -9.65
N ALA A 100 -8.36 -6.37 -9.81
CA ALA A 100 -9.78 -6.09 -9.61
C ALA A 100 -10.69 -6.88 -10.59
N GLU A 101 -10.27 -7.00 -11.86
CA GLU A 101 -10.98 -7.82 -12.85
C GLU A 101 -11.00 -9.30 -12.45
N LEU A 102 -9.88 -9.84 -12.00
CA LEU A 102 -9.76 -11.22 -11.54
C LEU A 102 -10.65 -11.50 -10.32
N VAL A 103 -10.70 -10.56 -9.36
CA VAL A 103 -11.61 -10.67 -8.21
C VAL A 103 -13.06 -10.72 -8.64
N ARG A 104 -13.46 -9.86 -9.58
CA ARG A 104 -14.84 -9.87 -10.13
C ARG A 104 -15.18 -11.13 -10.93
N ALA A 105 -14.17 -11.72 -11.58
CA ALA A 105 -14.37 -12.97 -12.34
C ALA A 105 -14.65 -14.18 -11.44
N GLY A 106 -14.30 -14.12 -10.15
CA GLY A 106 -14.64 -15.14 -9.16
C GLY A 106 -13.48 -16.04 -8.73
N ASP A 107 -13.80 -17.05 -7.93
CA ASP A 107 -12.80 -17.85 -7.20
C ASP A 107 -11.90 -18.72 -8.08
N HIS A 108 -12.33 -19.04 -9.30
CA HIS A 108 -11.51 -19.78 -10.26
C HIS A 108 -10.24 -19.02 -10.68
N THR A 109 -10.14 -17.72 -10.39
CA THR A 109 -8.99 -16.85 -10.69
C THR A 109 -7.97 -16.76 -9.55
N GLN A 110 -8.13 -17.51 -8.46
CA GLN A 110 -7.26 -17.44 -7.28
C GLN A 110 -5.77 -17.63 -7.63
N GLY A 111 -5.46 -18.55 -8.55
CA GLY A 111 -4.08 -18.76 -9.01
C GLY A 111 -3.47 -17.53 -9.68
N GLU A 112 -4.23 -16.85 -10.56
CA GLU A 112 -3.77 -15.64 -11.24
C GLU A 112 -3.64 -14.46 -10.27
N ARG A 113 -4.58 -14.32 -9.33
CA ARG A 113 -4.49 -13.31 -8.26
C ARG A 113 -3.25 -13.53 -7.38
N CYS A 114 -2.99 -14.78 -7.00
CA CYS A 114 -1.81 -15.14 -6.23
C CYS A 114 -0.53 -14.78 -6.98
N ALA A 115 -0.43 -15.14 -8.26
CA ALA A 115 0.75 -14.84 -9.08
C ALA A 115 1.05 -13.32 -9.18
N LEU A 116 0.02 -12.49 -9.34
CA LEU A 116 0.14 -11.03 -9.34
C LEU A 116 0.69 -10.50 -8.00
N LEU A 117 0.12 -10.95 -6.88
CA LEU A 117 0.56 -10.53 -5.56
C LEU A 117 1.97 -11.03 -5.24
N GLU A 118 2.34 -12.25 -5.67
CA GLU A 118 3.69 -12.77 -5.52
C GLU A 118 4.73 -12.00 -6.33
N ALA A 119 4.38 -11.56 -7.54
CA ALA A 119 5.24 -10.68 -8.33
C ALA A 119 5.49 -9.36 -7.58
N THR A 120 4.43 -8.70 -7.13
CA THR A 120 4.53 -7.48 -6.34
C THR A 120 5.36 -7.68 -5.06
N ARG A 121 5.17 -8.79 -4.35
CA ARG A 121 5.97 -9.11 -3.17
C ARG A 121 7.45 -9.22 -3.48
N ARG A 122 7.83 -9.85 -4.61
CA ARG A 122 9.24 -9.94 -5.04
C ARG A 122 9.83 -8.55 -5.29
N ASP A 123 9.10 -7.67 -5.96
CA ASP A 123 9.55 -6.31 -6.25
C ASP A 123 9.74 -5.49 -4.97
N VAL A 124 8.81 -5.62 -4.00
CA VAL A 124 8.93 -4.99 -2.68
C VAL A 124 10.17 -5.50 -1.93
N HIS A 125 10.42 -6.81 -1.94
CA HIS A 125 11.62 -7.36 -1.31
C HIS A 125 12.92 -6.87 -1.96
N ALA A 126 12.96 -6.79 -3.29
CA ALA A 126 14.10 -6.25 -4.02
C ALA A 126 14.34 -4.78 -3.63
N ARG A 127 13.28 -3.98 -3.54
CA ARG A 127 13.36 -2.57 -3.14
C ARG A 127 13.82 -2.40 -1.69
N ILE A 128 13.35 -3.24 -0.78
CA ILE A 128 13.82 -3.25 0.62
C ILE A 128 15.33 -3.55 0.68
N ALA A 129 15.80 -4.56 -0.04
CA ALA A 129 17.22 -4.92 -0.08
C ALA A 129 18.09 -3.78 -0.63
N GLU A 130 17.65 -3.11 -1.69
CA GLU A 130 18.32 -1.95 -2.26
C GLU A 130 18.43 -0.79 -1.25
N LEU A 131 17.32 -0.48 -0.54
CA LEU A 131 17.31 0.57 0.47
C LEU A 131 18.19 0.22 1.67
N GLN A 132 18.21 -1.04 2.11
CA GLN A 132 19.10 -1.50 3.17
C GLN A 132 20.57 -1.37 2.78
N GLY A 133 20.93 -1.69 1.54
CA GLY A 133 22.28 -1.47 1.01
C GLY A 133 22.67 0.01 1.01
N THR A 134 21.74 0.88 0.59
CA THR A 134 21.96 2.34 0.61
C THR A 134 22.10 2.86 2.05
N LEU A 135 21.28 2.37 2.97
CA LEU A 135 21.35 2.75 4.39
C LEU A 135 22.71 2.41 5.00
N ALA A 136 23.25 1.22 4.71
CA ALA A 136 24.58 0.82 5.18
C ALA A 136 25.68 1.78 4.70
N VAL A 137 25.56 2.32 3.49
CA VAL A 137 26.50 3.36 2.98
C VAL A 137 26.36 4.66 3.78
N LEU A 138 25.14 5.07 4.10
CA LEU A 138 24.90 6.26 4.92
C LEU A 138 25.46 6.08 6.34
N ASP A 139 25.22 4.93 6.96
CA ASP A 139 25.73 4.61 8.30
C ASP A 139 27.25 4.68 8.32
N HIS A 140 27.93 4.08 7.33
CA HIS A 140 29.39 4.16 7.21
C HIS A 140 29.89 5.61 7.09
N LYS A 141 29.19 6.45 6.33
CA LYS A 141 29.56 7.87 6.21
C LYS A 141 29.32 8.65 7.50
N ILE A 142 28.23 8.38 8.20
CA ILE A 142 27.91 8.99 9.49
C ILE A 142 29.00 8.64 10.51
N ASP A 143 29.36 7.36 10.62
CA ASP A 143 30.42 6.89 11.53
C ASP A 143 31.76 7.53 11.22
N HIS A 144 32.09 7.68 9.94
CA HIS A 144 33.29 8.34 9.49
C HIS A 144 33.37 9.81 9.96
N TYR A 145 32.25 10.53 9.89
CA TYR A 145 32.20 11.94 10.33
C TYR A 145 32.09 12.10 11.85
N ALA A 146 31.47 11.14 12.53
CA ALA A 146 31.31 11.17 13.99
C ALA A 146 32.58 10.75 14.75
N GLY A 147 33.47 9.96 14.12
CA GLY A 147 34.58 9.27 14.80
C GLY A 147 35.97 9.88 14.68
N GLY A 148 36.22 11.02 14.00
CA GLY A 148 37.58 11.50 13.90
C GLY A 148 37.84 12.74 13.07
N PRO A 149 39.08 13.29 13.11
CA PRO A 149 39.48 14.44 12.31
C PRO A 149 39.32 14.11 10.83
N VAL A 150 38.61 14.98 10.12
CA VAL A 150 38.33 14.89 8.69
C VAL A 150 39.63 14.65 7.92
N ARG A 151 39.93 13.43 7.53
CA ARG A 151 40.86 13.18 6.44
C ARG A 151 40.21 13.68 5.16
N PRO A 152 40.88 14.52 4.35
CA PRO A 152 40.30 14.97 3.11
C PRO A 152 39.91 13.75 2.26
N ASP A 153 38.61 13.64 1.92
CA ASP A 153 38.09 12.61 1.03
C ASP A 153 38.72 12.79 -0.35
N LEU A 154 39.68 11.92 -0.68
CA LEU A 154 40.38 11.92 -1.97
C LEU A 154 39.45 11.55 -3.14
N GLY A 155 38.17 11.36 -2.90
CA GLY A 155 37.16 10.94 -3.88
C GLY A 155 36.16 12.01 -4.34
N ALA A 156 36.17 13.21 -3.78
CA ALA A 156 35.28 14.28 -4.25
C ALA A 156 35.78 14.85 -5.59
N PRO A 157 34.99 14.87 -6.68
CA PRO A 157 35.39 15.54 -7.90
C PRO A 157 35.58 17.02 -7.62
N ARG A 158 36.79 17.54 -7.90
CA ARG A 158 37.08 18.99 -7.83
C ARG A 158 36.17 19.68 -8.86
N MET A 159 35.15 20.39 -8.39
CA MET A 159 34.45 21.36 -9.22
C MET A 159 35.48 22.40 -9.67
N ARG A 160 35.74 22.46 -10.98
CA ARG A 160 36.52 23.52 -11.59
C ARG A 160 35.67 24.77 -11.59
N ASP A 161 36.02 25.75 -10.80
CA ASP A 161 35.50 27.11 -10.94
C ASP A 161 35.86 27.63 -12.34
N ARG A 162 34.82 28.14 -13.03
CA ARG A 162 34.95 28.94 -14.25
C ARG A 162 34.73 30.40 -13.89
#